data_5c2c0a748b7987ae44ee722f05df63f0
#
_entry.id   5c2c0a748b7987ae44ee722f05df63f0
#
_cell.length_a   1.000
_cell.length_b   1.000
_cell.length_c   1.000
_cell.angle_alpha   90.00
_cell.angle_beta   90.00
_cell.angle_gamma   90.00
#
_symmetry.space_group_name_H-M   'P 1'
#
loop_
_entity.id
_entity.type
_entity.pdbx_description
1 polymer ?
#
loop_
_entity_poly.entity_id
_entity_poly.type
_entity_poly.pdbx_seq_one_letter_code
_entity_poly.pdbx_strand_id
1 'polypeptide(L)'
;KGKEWRIAVRSYPKSKLLDWNIGEFGPFYIPAKGSMIKMTPLTKVLYRNVIEWEQDKKLMVREDTVLLGDSIIYQYQFRENYYFVSGDKIENSLDSRYWGLLPEPFIVGRAWRIWKSIDRSTDAVRWDRAFKKIK
;
A
#
# COMPACT_ATOMS: atom_id res chain seq x y z
N LYS A 1 21.85 3.99 -29.72
CA LYS A 1 20.75 4.70 -29.04
C LYS A 1 19.82 3.63 -28.49
N GLY A 2 20.04 3.21 -27.22
CA GLY A 2 19.19 2.22 -26.54
C GLY A 2 17.83 2.84 -26.25
N LYS A 3 16.76 2.19 -26.69
CA LYS A 3 15.41 2.48 -26.21
C LYS A 3 15.38 2.10 -24.72
N GLU A 4 15.38 3.10 -23.84
CA GLU A 4 15.02 2.88 -22.43
C GLU A 4 13.60 2.31 -22.37
N TRP A 5 13.48 1.07 -21.96
CA TRP A 5 12.21 0.46 -21.62
C TRP A 5 11.76 1.03 -20.28
N ARG A 6 11.24 2.24 -20.28
CA ARG A 6 10.46 2.73 -19.14
C ARG A 6 9.12 2.02 -19.19
N ILE A 7 9.04 0.88 -18.54
CA ILE A 7 7.73 0.35 -18.15
C ILE A 7 7.16 1.39 -17.20
N ALA A 8 6.20 2.15 -17.67
CA ALA A 8 5.42 3.05 -16.83
C ALA A 8 4.55 2.18 -15.90
N VAL A 9 5.17 1.57 -14.91
CA VAL A 9 4.48 0.84 -13.86
C VAL A 9 3.76 1.89 -13.04
N ARG A 10 2.46 1.99 -13.25
CA ARG A 10 1.61 2.97 -12.56
C ARG A 10 1.60 2.63 -11.07
N SER A 11 2.18 3.53 -10.28
CA SER A 11 2.08 3.50 -8.82
C SER A 11 0.65 3.74 -8.35
N TYR A 12 0.39 3.38 -7.10
CA TYR A 12 -0.85 3.74 -6.40
C TYR A 12 -0.81 5.25 -6.04
N PRO A 13 -1.94 5.96 -6.05
CA PRO A 13 -3.20 5.58 -6.66
C PRO A 13 -3.13 5.78 -8.20
N LYS A 14 -3.76 4.88 -8.96
CA LYS A 14 -3.82 4.98 -10.42
C LYS A 14 -4.75 6.13 -10.83
N SER A 15 -4.28 7.37 -10.71
CA SER A 15 -5.06 8.58 -10.97
C SER A 15 -4.26 9.61 -11.75
N LYS A 16 -4.96 10.36 -12.59
CA LYS A 16 -4.40 11.53 -13.30
C LYS A 16 -4.25 12.77 -12.39
N LEU A 17 -4.83 12.73 -11.18
CA LEU A 17 -4.76 13.83 -10.21
C LEU A 17 -3.42 13.89 -9.47
N LEU A 18 -2.64 12.82 -9.53
CA LEU A 18 -1.35 12.69 -8.86
C LEU A 18 -0.34 12.15 -9.86
N ASP A 19 0.74 12.87 -10.03
CA ASP A 19 1.86 12.49 -10.90
C ASP A 19 2.90 11.69 -10.09
N TRP A 20 2.42 10.67 -9.37
CA TRP A 20 3.28 9.81 -8.59
C TRP A 20 3.80 8.64 -9.43
N ASN A 21 5.06 8.32 -9.20
CA ASN A 21 5.72 7.15 -9.76
C ASN A 21 6.48 6.39 -8.65
N ILE A 22 7.13 5.29 -8.99
CA ILE A 22 7.80 4.44 -7.99
C ILE A 22 8.99 5.14 -7.34
N GLY A 23 9.67 6.02 -8.06
CA GLY A 23 10.82 6.79 -7.56
C GLY A 23 10.43 8.07 -6.82
N GLU A 24 9.27 8.66 -7.19
CA GLU A 24 8.76 9.91 -6.62
C GLU A 24 7.34 9.66 -6.12
N PHE A 25 7.22 9.21 -4.87
CA PHE A 25 5.97 8.83 -4.23
C PHE A 25 5.69 9.67 -2.99
N GLY A 26 4.52 10.29 -2.95
CA GLY A 26 4.07 11.06 -1.79
C GLY A 26 4.16 12.58 -1.96
N PRO A 27 3.91 13.34 -0.90
CA PRO A 27 3.64 12.87 0.48
C PRO A 27 2.29 12.16 0.62
N PHE A 28 2.25 11.11 1.44
CA PHE A 28 1.07 10.30 1.68
C PHE A 28 0.81 10.18 3.19
N TYR A 29 -0.27 10.76 3.69
CA TYR A 29 -0.64 10.65 5.10
C TYR A 29 -1.10 9.23 5.41
N ILE A 30 -0.52 8.62 6.44
CA ILE A 30 -0.86 7.28 6.91
C ILE A 30 -1.77 7.42 8.13
N PRO A 31 -3.07 7.10 8.00
CA PRO A 31 -4.01 7.31 9.08
C PRO A 31 -3.86 6.27 10.18
N ALA A 32 -4.08 6.71 11.41
CA ALA A 32 -4.26 5.85 12.57
C ALA A 32 -5.75 5.64 12.85
N LYS A 33 -6.07 4.61 13.61
CA LYS A 33 -7.43 4.37 14.13
C LYS A 33 -7.97 5.61 14.84
N GLY A 34 -9.18 6.01 14.49
CA GLY A 34 -9.85 7.18 15.03
C GLY A 34 -9.49 8.51 14.37
N SER A 35 -8.43 8.56 13.54
CA SER A 35 -8.10 9.78 12.81
C SER A 35 -9.19 10.13 11.78
N MET A 36 -9.40 11.43 11.55
CA MET A 36 -10.41 11.94 10.63
C MET A 36 -9.77 12.67 9.46
N ILE A 37 -10.32 12.51 8.27
CA ILE A 37 -9.95 13.26 7.08
C ILE A 37 -11.17 13.93 6.44
N LYS A 38 -10.94 15.07 5.80
CA LYS A 38 -11.93 15.66 4.89
C LYS A 38 -12.04 14.80 3.63
N MET A 39 -13.27 14.55 3.18
CA MET A 39 -13.54 13.86 1.93
C MET A 39 -13.59 14.84 0.77
N THR A 40 -12.62 14.73 -0.11
CA THR A 40 -12.46 15.49 -1.35
C THR A 40 -12.25 14.52 -2.50
N PRO A 41 -12.36 14.94 -3.76
CA PRO A 41 -11.98 14.08 -4.90
C PRO A 41 -10.56 13.49 -4.78
N LEU A 42 -9.60 14.27 -4.24
CA LEU A 42 -8.23 13.82 -4.01
C LEU A 42 -8.14 12.75 -2.91
N THR A 43 -8.70 13.02 -1.72
CA THR A 43 -8.67 12.06 -0.60
C THR A 43 -9.47 10.79 -0.91
N LYS A 44 -10.54 10.89 -1.71
CA LYS A 44 -11.24 9.72 -2.25
C LYS A 44 -10.31 8.84 -3.07
N VAL A 45 -9.50 9.41 -3.94
CA VAL A 45 -8.54 8.65 -4.76
C VAL A 45 -7.47 7.99 -3.89
N LEU A 46 -6.94 8.72 -2.90
CA LEU A 46 -5.89 8.23 -1.99
C LEU A 46 -6.36 7.12 -1.05
N TYR A 47 -7.59 7.18 -0.56
CA TYR A 47 -8.06 6.26 0.50
C TYR A 47 -9.20 5.35 0.05
N ARG A 48 -9.51 5.32 -1.23
CA ARG A 48 -10.61 4.53 -1.78
C ARG A 48 -10.58 3.08 -1.32
N ASN A 49 -9.44 2.40 -1.52
CA ASN A 49 -9.33 0.97 -1.25
C ASN A 49 -9.60 0.65 0.23
N VAL A 50 -9.04 1.45 1.14
CA VAL A 50 -9.18 1.22 2.59
C VAL A 50 -10.58 1.58 3.08
N ILE A 51 -11.18 2.66 2.58
CA ILE A 51 -12.54 3.06 2.96
C ILE A 51 -13.58 2.06 2.44
N GLU A 52 -13.46 1.64 1.17
CA GLU A 52 -14.34 0.64 0.59
C GLU A 52 -14.21 -0.71 1.32
N TRP A 53 -12.98 -1.08 1.74
CA TRP A 53 -12.75 -2.28 2.54
C TRP A 53 -13.37 -2.18 3.94
N GLU A 54 -13.17 -1.06 4.68
CA GLU A 54 -13.72 -0.87 6.03
C GLU A 54 -15.25 -0.84 6.06
N GLN A 55 -15.88 -0.32 5.01
CA GLN A 55 -17.31 -0.05 5.00
C GLN A 55 -18.12 -1.05 4.17
N ASP A 56 -17.45 -1.89 3.39
CA ASP A 56 -18.07 -2.79 2.40
C ASP A 56 -19.05 -2.03 1.47
N LYS A 57 -18.69 -0.80 1.13
CA LYS A 57 -19.47 0.10 0.28
C LYS A 57 -18.58 0.78 -0.73
N LYS A 58 -19.14 1.06 -1.91
CA LYS A 58 -18.41 1.78 -2.97
C LYS A 58 -18.33 3.27 -2.67
N LEU A 59 -17.14 3.82 -2.93
CA LEU A 59 -16.86 5.24 -2.84
C LEU A 59 -16.94 5.88 -4.23
N MET A 60 -17.87 6.80 -4.42
CA MET A 60 -18.11 7.47 -5.70
C MET A 60 -17.91 8.98 -5.58
N VAL A 61 -17.70 9.66 -6.70
CA VAL A 61 -17.73 11.11 -6.80
C VAL A 61 -18.84 11.47 -7.79
N ARG A 62 -19.70 12.39 -7.36
CA ARG A 62 -20.69 13.03 -8.22
C ARG A 62 -20.44 14.55 -8.12
N GLU A 63 -20.01 15.12 -9.25
CA GLU A 63 -19.52 16.50 -9.28
C GLU A 63 -18.35 16.66 -8.27
N ASP A 64 -18.45 17.57 -7.30
CA ASP A 64 -17.45 17.77 -6.24
C ASP A 64 -17.79 17.04 -4.92
N THR A 65 -18.83 16.20 -4.93
CA THR A 65 -19.34 15.54 -3.72
C THR A 65 -18.88 14.07 -3.69
N VAL A 66 -18.42 13.61 -2.52
CA VAL A 66 -18.06 12.22 -2.30
C VAL A 66 -19.21 11.46 -1.66
N LEU A 67 -19.58 10.33 -2.23
CA LEU A 67 -20.61 9.42 -1.74
C LEU A 67 -20.00 8.09 -1.30
N LEU A 68 -20.48 7.58 -0.17
CA LEU A 68 -20.21 6.22 0.30
C LEU A 68 -21.53 5.42 0.21
N GLY A 69 -21.63 4.55 -0.79
CA GLY A 69 -22.92 4.03 -1.20
C GLY A 69 -23.82 5.16 -1.68
N ASP A 70 -25.00 5.31 -1.09
CA ASP A 70 -25.98 6.36 -1.42
C ASP A 70 -25.89 7.60 -0.53
N SER A 71 -24.96 7.63 0.43
CA SER A 71 -24.85 8.72 1.42
C SER A 71 -23.70 9.66 1.08
N ILE A 72 -23.97 10.96 1.10
CA ILE A 72 -22.94 12.00 0.98
C ILE A 72 -22.11 12.01 2.25
N ILE A 73 -20.78 12.04 2.11
CA ILE A 73 -19.84 12.14 3.22
C ILE A 73 -18.89 13.31 3.02
N TYR A 74 -18.73 14.13 4.05
CA TYR A 74 -17.81 15.27 4.07
C TYR A 74 -16.52 14.96 4.82
N GLN A 75 -16.58 13.99 5.72
CA GLN A 75 -15.47 13.54 6.54
C GLN A 75 -15.53 12.02 6.67
N TYR A 76 -14.37 11.41 6.93
CA TYR A 76 -14.27 9.99 7.19
C TYR A 76 -13.37 9.75 8.40
N GLN A 77 -13.82 8.91 9.32
CA GLN A 77 -13.06 8.46 10.48
C GLN A 77 -12.60 7.02 10.27
N PHE A 78 -11.29 6.81 10.29
CA PHE A 78 -10.70 5.48 10.10
C PHE A 78 -10.95 4.59 11.31
N ARG A 79 -11.27 3.32 11.05
CA ARG A 79 -11.57 2.31 12.06
C ARG A 79 -10.37 1.49 12.47
N GLU A 80 -9.32 1.46 11.62
CA GLU A 80 -8.11 0.68 11.81
C GLU A 80 -6.86 1.55 11.74
N ASN A 81 -5.74 0.99 12.21
CA ASN A 81 -4.41 1.52 11.94
C ASN A 81 -3.96 1.06 10.55
N TYR A 82 -3.18 1.90 9.88
CA TYR A 82 -2.64 1.61 8.56
C TYR A 82 -1.14 1.74 8.53
N TYR A 83 -0.52 1.01 7.62
CA TYR A 83 0.92 0.99 7.43
C TYR A 83 1.25 1.17 5.95
N PHE A 84 2.35 1.84 5.69
CA PHE A 84 2.98 1.86 4.39
C PHE A 84 4.20 0.95 4.45
N VAL A 85 4.20 -0.13 3.71
CA VAL A 85 5.26 -1.13 3.72
C VAL A 85 6.00 -1.13 2.39
N SER A 86 7.31 -1.28 2.44
CA SER A 86 8.17 -1.34 1.27
C SER A 86 9.17 -2.48 1.40
N GLY A 87 9.44 -3.16 0.30
CA GLY A 87 10.50 -4.16 0.26
C GLY A 87 11.88 -3.52 0.11
N ASP A 88 12.92 -4.19 0.63
CA ASP A 88 14.32 -3.71 0.57
C ASP A 88 14.82 -3.53 -0.87
N LYS A 89 14.34 -4.37 -1.81
CA LYS A 89 14.65 -4.24 -3.24
C LYS A 89 13.57 -3.40 -3.93
N ILE A 90 13.76 -2.09 -3.91
CA ILE A 90 12.82 -1.10 -4.43
C ILE A 90 12.36 -1.40 -5.86
N GLU A 91 13.28 -1.83 -6.71
CA GLU A 91 13.02 -2.08 -8.14
C GLU A 91 12.25 -3.38 -8.41
N ASN A 92 12.23 -4.31 -7.45
CA ASN A 92 11.64 -5.65 -7.61
C ASN A 92 10.78 -6.02 -6.40
N SER A 93 9.93 -5.10 -5.95
CA SER A 93 9.01 -5.31 -4.82
C SER A 93 7.60 -4.88 -5.21
N LEU A 94 6.63 -5.77 -4.99
CA LEU A 94 5.20 -5.46 -5.07
C LEU A 94 4.69 -5.05 -3.69
N ASP A 95 4.86 -3.79 -3.35
CA ASP A 95 4.59 -3.23 -2.02
C ASP A 95 3.53 -2.10 -2.05
N SER A 96 3.43 -1.33 -0.97
CA SER A 96 2.42 -0.27 -0.81
C SER A 96 2.45 0.78 -1.91
N ARG A 97 3.54 0.94 -2.63
CA ARG A 97 3.61 1.83 -3.81
C ARG A 97 2.72 1.36 -4.96
N TYR A 98 2.32 0.10 -4.97
CA TYR A 98 1.45 -0.49 -6.00
C TYR A 98 0.00 -0.66 -5.55
N TRP A 99 -0.23 -1.04 -4.28
CA TRP A 99 -1.57 -1.38 -3.80
C TRP A 99 -2.07 -0.47 -2.66
N GLY A 100 -1.24 0.44 -2.13
CA GLY A 100 -1.63 1.44 -1.14
C GLY A 100 -1.37 1.00 0.30
N LEU A 101 -2.20 1.44 1.23
CA LEU A 101 -2.04 1.20 2.67
C LEU A 101 -2.42 -0.23 3.07
N LEU A 102 -1.66 -0.79 4.00
CA LEU A 102 -1.90 -2.09 4.64
C LEU A 102 -2.69 -1.88 5.93
N PRO A 103 -3.92 -2.41 6.06
CA PRO A 103 -4.65 -2.40 7.32
C PRO A 103 -3.97 -3.33 8.35
N GLU A 104 -3.96 -2.92 9.63
CA GLU A 104 -3.33 -3.68 10.71
C GLU A 104 -3.80 -5.15 10.83
N PRO A 105 -5.10 -5.50 10.64
CA PRO A 105 -5.55 -6.89 10.71
C PRO A 105 -4.92 -7.84 9.69
N PHE A 106 -4.29 -7.32 8.63
CA PHE A 106 -3.56 -8.14 7.65
C PHE A 106 -2.12 -8.43 8.06
N ILE A 107 -1.64 -7.86 9.17
CA ILE A 107 -0.31 -8.13 9.71
C ILE A 107 -0.38 -9.39 10.57
N VAL A 108 0.04 -10.52 10.03
CA VAL A 108 0.00 -11.82 10.73
C VAL A 108 1.12 -11.99 11.75
N GLY A 109 2.20 -11.22 11.63
CA GLY A 109 3.32 -11.27 12.56
C GLY A 109 4.65 -10.81 11.97
N ARG A 110 5.68 -10.84 12.81
CA ARG A 110 7.05 -10.51 12.45
C ARG A 110 7.89 -11.77 12.30
N ALA A 111 8.63 -11.89 11.20
CA ALA A 111 9.63 -12.94 11.06
C ALA A 111 10.72 -12.78 12.13
N TRP A 112 10.93 -13.82 12.95
CA TRP A 112 11.85 -13.78 14.08
C TRP A 112 13.10 -14.61 13.86
N ARG A 113 12.98 -15.74 13.14
CA ARG A 113 14.08 -16.68 12.95
C ARG A 113 14.01 -17.34 11.58
N ILE A 114 15.16 -17.59 10.98
CA ILE A 114 15.27 -18.35 9.74
C ILE A 114 15.22 -19.84 10.13
N TRP A 115 14.19 -20.55 9.67
CA TRP A 115 14.09 -21.99 9.87
C TRP A 115 14.99 -22.76 8.91
N LYS A 116 14.90 -22.44 7.60
CA LYS A 116 15.66 -23.08 6.53
C LYS A 116 16.02 -22.03 5.48
N SER A 117 17.24 -22.12 4.96
CA SER A 117 17.68 -21.29 3.83
C SER A 117 18.24 -22.22 2.76
N ILE A 118 17.80 -22.05 1.51
CA ILE A 118 18.25 -22.83 0.36
C ILE A 118 18.92 -21.86 -0.61
N ASP A 119 20.05 -22.26 -1.17
CA ASP A 119 20.66 -21.56 -2.28
C ASP A 119 19.91 -21.89 -3.56
N ARG A 120 19.42 -20.87 -4.26
CA ARG A 120 18.58 -21.06 -5.47
C ARG A 120 19.36 -21.56 -6.68
N SER A 121 20.68 -21.44 -6.68
CA SER A 121 21.53 -21.86 -7.78
C SER A 121 22.00 -23.31 -7.64
N THR A 122 22.13 -23.80 -6.43
CA THR A 122 22.71 -25.15 -6.14
C THR A 122 21.71 -26.08 -5.44
N ASP A 123 20.51 -25.59 -5.06
CA ASP A 123 19.52 -26.28 -4.21
C ASP A 123 20.07 -26.78 -2.86
N ALA A 124 21.28 -26.37 -2.50
CA ALA A 124 21.92 -26.76 -1.26
C ALA A 124 21.35 -26.00 -0.05
N VAL A 125 21.23 -26.68 1.09
CA VAL A 125 20.83 -26.04 2.33
C VAL A 125 21.97 -25.17 2.87
N ARG A 126 21.69 -23.91 3.10
CA ARG A 126 22.64 -22.94 3.68
C ARG A 126 22.59 -23.01 5.20
N TRP A 127 23.35 -23.95 5.76
CA TRP A 127 23.41 -24.20 7.21
C TRP A 127 23.95 -22.99 8.00
N ASP A 128 24.80 -22.15 7.36
CA ASP A 128 25.33 -20.92 7.91
C ASP A 128 24.23 -19.89 8.26
N ARG A 129 23.04 -20.01 7.69
CA ARG A 129 21.89 -19.15 7.90
C ARG A 129 20.77 -19.81 8.69
N ALA A 130 20.75 -21.13 8.80
CA ALA A 130 19.70 -21.86 9.50
C ALA A 130 19.68 -21.47 11.01
N PHE A 131 18.49 -21.32 11.56
CA PHE A 131 18.23 -20.95 12.96
C PHE A 131 18.75 -19.58 13.42
N LYS A 132 19.27 -18.76 12.50
CA LYS A 132 19.67 -17.38 12.85
C LYS A 132 18.47 -16.50 13.11
N LYS A 133 18.59 -15.62 14.11
CA LYS A 133 17.62 -14.54 14.36
C LYS A 133 17.67 -13.53 13.22
N ILE A 134 16.50 -13.04 12.83
CA ILE A 134 16.36 -11.92 11.92
C ILE A 134 16.44 -10.64 12.79
N LYS A 135 17.36 -9.76 12.44
CA LYS A 135 17.56 -8.47 13.12
C LYS A 135 16.56 -7.45 12.58
#